data_c055cf7138f83d5fd0264a12c4fe7c4e
#
_entry.id   c055cf7138f83d5fd0264a12c4fe7c4e
#
_cell.length_a   1.000
_cell.length_b   1.000
_cell.length_c   1.000
_cell.angle_alpha   90.00
_cell.angle_beta   90.00
_cell.angle_gamma   90.00
#
_symmetry.space_group_name_H-M   'P 1'
#
loop_
_entity.id
_entity.type
_entity.pdbx_description
1 polymer ?
#
loop_
_entity_poly.entity_id
_entity_poly.type
_entity_poly.pdbx_seq_one_letter_code
_entity_poly.pdbx_strand_id
1 'polypeptide(L)'
;GLYIRCLFGTISLLAGAQLKGNLSIGQTFEGLGAIILGMSILCLFYCLYSKPQNNEARKLVADLYEQLYLLAQGKPARYVHFRIKVREFVETMPWVNHQKTPWIYPLVSQADAIAGSLDSTNAAENLPALKAILLFLKGEQLTLPLQEFASANTEIKSAILLIQNKQTSKKISFKSFLPTKEGLAEAKEILHSYKGSSARFAIRLALTGLVCHFCSLILNYMYPLPLANHEFWVVISGCLMVMPGYHGTLGKITSRTIGSILGGCLGIFLSQLIANLTNLNPLWPMLLSCLLVILYETVRKLSQAFLMLSVTTWLTFTLGGSSAGYTRVFDVIIGALIAFVMFFIFPTWHSQVLRKNINSWSKTISSILLALINEETTLPSDAWVLAYRVQRRVNYSIQEIVLESPIYSNDASAESLMQQKQLNDQLLEMQTAMEELLLELMKTQHYLKKLTPVRPDTLNTELFNYSQQILSLTNPKNNRLINQSKQSIYFPQIEQSLVILKNSTANFFLANIK
;
A
#
# COMPACT_ATOMS: atom_id res chain seq x y z
N GLY A 1 -3.85 10.04 -3.08
CA GLY A 1 -2.52 9.93 -3.64
C GLY A 1 -2.31 10.57 -5.01
N LEU A 2 -2.78 9.94 -6.10
CA LEU A 2 -2.51 10.38 -7.47
C LEU A 2 -3.12 11.77 -7.76
N TYR A 3 -4.36 12.00 -7.33
CA TYR A 3 -5.07 13.28 -7.52
C TYR A 3 -4.35 14.47 -6.91
N ILE A 4 -3.82 14.32 -5.70
CA ILE A 4 -3.07 15.38 -5.02
C ILE A 4 -1.78 15.68 -5.78
N ARG A 5 -1.08 14.66 -6.28
CA ARG A 5 0.15 14.84 -7.09
C ARG A 5 -0.14 15.52 -8.43
N CYS A 6 -1.23 15.16 -9.10
CA CYS A 6 -1.68 15.81 -10.31
C CYS A 6 -2.07 17.26 -10.05
N LEU A 7 -2.80 17.54 -8.96
CA LEU A 7 -3.19 18.89 -8.56
C LEU A 7 -1.97 19.77 -8.27
N PHE A 8 -1.00 19.28 -7.47
CA PHE A 8 0.24 20.01 -7.19
C PHE A 8 1.08 20.23 -8.44
N GLY A 9 1.21 19.19 -9.30
CA GLY A 9 1.88 19.32 -10.59
C GLY A 9 1.25 20.41 -11.45
N THR A 10 -0.06 20.47 -11.52
CA THR A 10 -0.80 21.43 -12.33
C THR A 10 -0.74 22.85 -11.76
N ILE A 11 -0.80 23.01 -10.43
CA ILE A 11 -0.62 24.31 -9.76
C ILE A 11 0.81 24.82 -10.01
N SER A 12 1.83 23.94 -9.92
CA SER A 12 3.22 24.31 -10.18
C SER A 12 3.43 24.74 -11.63
N LEU A 13 2.71 24.12 -12.59
CA LEU A 13 2.73 24.49 -14.01
C LEU A 13 2.17 25.87 -14.25
N LEU A 14 1.00 26.16 -13.66
CA LEU A 14 0.36 27.46 -13.79
C LEU A 14 1.19 28.56 -13.15
N ALA A 15 1.77 28.30 -11.97
CA ALA A 15 2.65 29.24 -11.29
C ALA A 15 3.93 29.50 -12.12
N GLY A 16 4.55 28.48 -12.71
CA GLY A 16 5.71 28.60 -13.57
C GLY A 16 5.42 29.41 -14.84
N ALA A 17 4.27 29.18 -15.48
CA ALA A 17 3.84 29.92 -16.67
C ALA A 17 3.55 31.41 -16.36
N GLN A 18 3.00 31.68 -15.18
CA GLN A 18 2.75 33.06 -14.71
C GLN A 18 4.03 33.82 -14.39
N LEU A 19 5.02 33.16 -13.77
CA LEU A 19 6.34 33.76 -13.47
C LEU A 19 7.12 34.13 -14.74
N LYS A 20 6.89 33.47 -15.87
CA LYS A 20 7.48 33.80 -17.16
C LYS A 20 6.79 34.98 -17.87
N GLY A 21 5.72 35.54 -17.31
CA GLY A 21 4.95 36.63 -17.93
C GLY A 21 4.19 36.24 -19.21
N ASN A 22 4.13 34.94 -19.52
CA ASN A 22 3.48 34.43 -20.73
C ASN A 22 1.95 34.30 -20.61
N LEU A 23 1.41 34.41 -19.39
CA LEU A 23 -0.02 34.32 -19.13
C LEU A 23 -0.49 35.57 -18.36
N SER A 24 -1.58 36.18 -18.81
CA SER A 24 -2.31 37.16 -18.01
C SER A 24 -2.98 36.50 -16.81
N ILE A 25 -3.28 37.26 -15.77
CA ILE A 25 -4.00 36.77 -14.58
C ILE A 25 -5.33 36.12 -15.00
N GLY A 26 -6.05 36.70 -15.98
CA GLY A 26 -7.29 36.11 -16.52
C GLY A 26 -7.08 34.73 -17.13
N GLN A 27 -6.07 34.57 -17.98
CA GLN A 27 -5.73 33.26 -18.61
C GLN A 27 -5.31 32.21 -17.58
N THR A 28 -4.68 32.63 -16.48
CA THR A 28 -4.34 31.72 -15.38
C THR A 28 -5.60 31.19 -14.67
N PHE A 29 -6.58 32.07 -14.42
CA PHE A 29 -7.87 31.67 -13.84
C PHE A 29 -8.70 30.80 -14.80
N GLU A 30 -8.70 31.09 -16.09
CA GLU A 30 -9.34 30.25 -17.11
C GLU A 30 -8.71 28.85 -17.17
N GLY A 31 -7.37 28.78 -17.14
CA GLY A 31 -6.64 27.51 -17.09
C GLY A 31 -6.95 26.71 -15.82
N LEU A 32 -7.01 27.37 -14.66
CA LEU A 32 -7.39 26.75 -13.39
C LEU A 32 -8.85 26.24 -13.44
N GLY A 33 -9.75 27.04 -14.00
CA GLY A 33 -11.16 26.66 -14.20
C GLY A 33 -11.31 25.43 -15.10
N ALA A 34 -10.61 25.39 -16.21
CA ALA A 34 -10.60 24.25 -17.13
C ALA A 34 -10.07 22.97 -16.46
N ILE A 35 -9.03 23.07 -15.62
CA ILE A 35 -8.47 21.95 -14.86
C ILE A 35 -9.48 21.45 -13.82
N ILE A 36 -10.08 22.35 -13.05
CA ILE A 36 -11.11 22.00 -12.05
C ILE A 36 -12.29 21.31 -12.74
N LEU A 37 -12.73 21.84 -13.88
CA LEU A 37 -13.80 21.25 -14.67
C LEU A 37 -13.42 19.85 -15.19
N GLY A 38 -12.24 19.68 -15.77
CA GLY A 38 -11.74 18.40 -16.26
C GLY A 38 -11.59 17.38 -15.14
N MET A 39 -11.06 17.78 -13.97
CA MET A 39 -10.99 16.93 -12.77
C MET A 39 -12.37 16.56 -12.25
N SER A 40 -13.33 17.48 -12.27
CA SER A 40 -14.72 17.22 -11.85
C SER A 40 -15.39 16.22 -12.79
N ILE A 41 -15.21 16.35 -14.08
CA ILE A 41 -15.72 15.40 -15.09
C ILE A 41 -15.08 14.02 -14.87
N LEU A 42 -13.77 13.94 -14.68
CA LEU A 42 -13.06 12.70 -14.36
C LEU A 42 -13.57 12.06 -13.06
N CYS A 43 -13.79 12.85 -12.02
CA CYS A 43 -14.39 12.37 -10.77
C CYS A 43 -15.83 11.84 -11.00
N LEU A 44 -16.63 12.54 -11.79
CA LEU A 44 -17.98 12.10 -12.14
C LEU A 44 -17.95 10.77 -12.90
N PHE A 45 -17.10 10.67 -13.92
CA PHE A 45 -16.88 9.43 -14.66
C PHE A 45 -16.43 8.28 -13.75
N TYR A 46 -15.50 8.55 -12.84
CA TYR A 46 -15.02 7.55 -11.87
C TYR A 46 -16.13 7.11 -10.90
N CYS A 47 -17.02 8.02 -10.52
CA CYS A 47 -18.19 7.72 -9.69
C CYS A 47 -19.21 6.84 -10.44
N LEU A 48 -19.41 7.09 -11.74
CA LEU A 48 -20.35 6.32 -12.58
C LEU A 48 -19.82 4.91 -12.91
N TYR A 49 -18.50 4.76 -13.11
CA TYR A 49 -17.85 3.51 -13.52
C TYR A 49 -17.36 2.61 -12.38
N SER A 50 -17.79 2.85 -11.15
CA SER A 50 -17.30 2.15 -9.95
C SER A 50 -17.80 0.70 -9.76
N LYS A 51 -18.47 0.10 -10.75
CA LYS A 51 -18.92 -1.32 -10.70
C LYS A 51 -17.78 -2.34 -10.48
N PRO A 52 -16.58 -2.20 -11.08
CA PRO A 52 -15.50 -3.19 -10.89
C PRO A 52 -14.98 -3.30 -9.47
N GLN A 53 -15.00 -2.20 -8.68
CA GLN A 53 -14.45 -2.20 -7.33
C GLN A 53 -15.27 -2.98 -6.31
N ASN A 54 -16.59 -3.12 -6.52
CA ASN A 54 -17.42 -3.95 -5.65
C ASN A 54 -17.06 -5.44 -5.78
N ASN A 55 -16.75 -5.90 -7.00
CA ASN A 55 -16.32 -7.27 -7.24
C ASN A 55 -14.91 -7.53 -6.66
N GLU A 56 -14.01 -6.55 -6.75
CA GLU A 56 -12.68 -6.63 -6.15
C GLU A 56 -12.74 -6.66 -4.60
N ALA A 57 -13.58 -5.80 -4.01
CA ALA A 57 -13.87 -5.80 -2.59
C ALA A 57 -14.42 -7.16 -2.12
N ARG A 58 -15.39 -7.71 -2.87
CA ARG A 58 -16.00 -9.00 -2.58
C ARG A 58 -14.99 -10.14 -2.66
N LYS A 59 -14.11 -10.12 -3.65
CA LYS A 59 -13.03 -11.09 -3.79
C LYS A 59 -12.07 -11.04 -2.62
N LEU A 60 -11.60 -9.85 -2.21
CA LEU A 60 -10.68 -9.70 -1.08
C LEU A 60 -11.28 -10.16 0.24
N VAL A 61 -12.57 -9.89 0.48
CA VAL A 61 -13.26 -10.39 1.67
C VAL A 61 -13.47 -11.91 1.57
N ALA A 62 -13.75 -12.45 0.39
CA ALA A 62 -13.81 -13.89 0.18
C ALA A 62 -12.46 -14.57 0.48
N ASP A 63 -11.35 -13.99 0.00
CA ASP A 63 -10.00 -14.48 0.29
C ASP A 63 -9.71 -14.46 1.81
N LEU A 64 -10.18 -13.42 2.53
CA LEU A 64 -10.06 -13.35 4.00
C LEU A 64 -10.83 -14.47 4.70
N TYR A 65 -12.09 -14.73 4.28
CA TYR A 65 -12.90 -15.82 4.83
C TYR A 65 -12.38 -17.20 4.42
N GLU A 66 -11.68 -17.32 3.30
CA GLU A 66 -10.97 -18.55 2.93
C GLU A 66 -9.84 -18.86 3.91
N GLN A 67 -9.13 -17.83 4.42
CA GLN A 67 -8.14 -18.03 5.48
C GLN A 67 -8.78 -18.49 6.79
N LEU A 68 -9.96 -17.99 7.16
CA LEU A 68 -10.72 -18.49 8.32
C LEU A 68 -11.14 -19.95 8.14
N TYR A 69 -11.56 -20.32 6.95
CA TYR A 69 -11.90 -21.70 6.62
C TYR A 69 -10.68 -22.63 6.72
N LEU A 70 -9.50 -22.20 6.26
CA LEU A 70 -8.25 -22.94 6.41
C LEU A 70 -7.85 -23.08 7.89
N LEU A 71 -7.97 -22.00 8.68
CA LEU A 71 -7.73 -22.02 10.13
C LEU A 71 -8.64 -23.04 10.83
N ALA A 72 -9.92 -23.06 10.49
CA ALA A 72 -10.87 -24.02 11.04
C ALA A 72 -10.56 -25.46 10.63
N GLN A 73 -9.85 -25.69 9.51
CA GLN A 73 -9.35 -27.01 9.11
C GLN A 73 -8.05 -27.42 9.80
N GLY A 74 -7.47 -26.56 10.65
CA GLY A 74 -6.13 -26.77 11.21
C GLY A 74 -5.00 -26.67 10.16
N LYS A 75 -5.26 -26.08 9.00
CA LYS A 75 -4.27 -25.88 7.94
C LYS A 75 -3.53 -24.57 8.12
N PRO A 76 -2.28 -24.46 7.63
CA PRO A 76 -1.55 -23.19 7.63
C PRO A 76 -2.37 -22.10 6.92
N ALA A 77 -2.57 -20.98 7.59
CA ALA A 77 -3.35 -19.87 7.06
C ALA A 77 -2.67 -18.53 7.38
N ARG A 78 -2.74 -17.61 6.44
CA ARG A 78 -2.14 -16.27 6.55
C ARG A 78 -3.20 -15.20 6.81
N TYR A 79 -4.05 -15.41 7.82
CA TYR A 79 -5.19 -14.54 8.12
C TYR A 79 -4.79 -13.06 8.23
N VAL A 80 -3.78 -12.75 9.04
CA VAL A 80 -3.33 -11.36 9.29
C VAL A 80 -2.84 -10.69 8.00
N HIS A 81 -2.14 -11.43 7.13
CA HIS A 81 -1.70 -10.92 5.83
C HIS A 81 -2.89 -10.47 4.95
N PHE A 82 -3.92 -11.31 4.81
CA PHE A 82 -5.11 -10.98 4.04
C PHE A 82 -5.93 -9.88 4.71
N ARG A 83 -5.97 -9.85 6.03
CA ARG A 83 -6.61 -8.78 6.80
C ARG A 83 -5.97 -7.41 6.53
N ILE A 84 -4.64 -7.36 6.45
CA ILE A 84 -3.89 -6.15 6.08
C ILE A 84 -4.21 -5.74 4.63
N LYS A 85 -4.27 -6.69 3.68
CA LYS A 85 -4.65 -6.39 2.29
C LYS A 85 -6.05 -5.80 2.17
N VAL A 86 -7.04 -6.38 2.85
CA VAL A 86 -8.41 -5.84 2.87
C VAL A 86 -8.41 -4.42 3.43
N ARG A 87 -7.67 -4.16 4.50
CA ARG A 87 -7.54 -2.84 5.08
C ARG A 87 -6.92 -1.84 4.10
N GLU A 88 -5.83 -2.21 3.45
CA GLU A 88 -5.17 -1.36 2.46
C GLU A 88 -6.11 -0.99 1.32
N PHE A 89 -6.88 -1.95 0.82
CA PHE A 89 -7.89 -1.73 -0.19
C PHE A 89 -8.96 -0.73 0.31
N VAL A 90 -9.47 -0.93 1.52
CA VAL A 90 -10.49 -0.06 2.13
C VAL A 90 -9.95 1.36 2.34
N GLU A 91 -8.71 1.53 2.86
CA GLU A 91 -8.08 2.85 3.08
C GLU A 91 -7.81 3.60 1.77
N THR A 92 -7.58 2.88 0.67
CA THR A 92 -7.35 3.49 -0.66
C THR A 92 -8.62 3.73 -1.45
N MET A 93 -9.75 3.20 -0.99
CA MET A 93 -11.04 3.29 -1.67
C MET A 93 -11.59 4.72 -1.62
N PRO A 94 -12.07 5.28 -2.74
CA PRO A 94 -12.75 6.58 -2.76
C PRO A 94 -14.02 6.58 -1.89
N TRP A 95 -14.31 7.72 -1.25
CA TRP A 95 -15.47 7.87 -0.35
C TRP A 95 -16.80 7.39 -0.97
N VAL A 96 -17.03 7.70 -2.25
CA VAL A 96 -18.25 7.26 -2.97
C VAL A 96 -18.40 5.74 -2.99
N ASN A 97 -17.30 5.01 -3.06
CA ASN A 97 -17.31 3.56 -3.08
C ASN A 97 -17.55 2.95 -1.70
N HIS A 98 -17.12 3.63 -0.63
CA HIS A 98 -17.50 3.24 0.74
C HIS A 98 -19.02 3.25 0.95
N GLN A 99 -19.74 4.17 0.30
CA GLN A 99 -21.20 4.22 0.32
C GLN A 99 -21.86 3.07 -0.44
N LYS A 100 -21.17 2.54 -1.46
CA LYS A 100 -21.65 1.42 -2.28
C LYS A 100 -21.34 0.05 -1.69
N THR A 101 -20.37 -0.01 -0.77
CA THR A 101 -19.91 -1.25 -0.13
C THR A 101 -19.95 -1.18 1.41
N PRO A 102 -21.05 -0.74 2.01
CA PRO A 102 -21.15 -0.52 3.46
C PRO A 102 -21.02 -1.83 4.26
N TRP A 103 -21.28 -2.96 3.62
CA TRP A 103 -21.21 -4.31 4.18
C TRP A 103 -19.78 -4.79 4.49
N ILE A 104 -18.74 -4.19 3.90
CA ILE A 104 -17.35 -4.64 4.09
C ILE A 104 -16.94 -4.51 5.55
N TYR A 105 -17.16 -3.36 6.18
CA TYR A 105 -16.69 -3.10 7.55
C TYR A 105 -17.27 -4.07 8.58
N PRO A 106 -18.61 -4.29 8.63
CA PRO A 106 -19.17 -5.26 9.56
C PRO A 106 -18.64 -6.66 9.36
N LEU A 107 -18.51 -7.13 8.10
CA LEU A 107 -18.00 -8.48 7.82
C LEU A 107 -16.52 -8.62 8.16
N VAL A 108 -15.71 -7.60 7.92
CA VAL A 108 -14.28 -7.62 8.28
C VAL A 108 -14.10 -7.57 9.80
N SER A 109 -14.89 -6.78 10.52
CA SER A 109 -14.89 -6.77 11.98
C SER A 109 -15.33 -8.13 12.55
N GLN A 110 -16.32 -8.74 11.92
CA GLN A 110 -16.78 -10.07 12.32
C GLN A 110 -15.76 -11.16 12.03
N ALA A 111 -15.00 -11.01 10.92
CA ALA A 111 -13.88 -11.91 10.62
C ALA A 111 -12.80 -11.87 11.71
N ASP A 112 -12.49 -10.70 12.26
CA ASP A 112 -11.56 -10.55 13.39
C ASP A 112 -12.09 -11.28 14.65
N ALA A 113 -13.39 -11.18 14.94
CA ALA A 113 -14.01 -11.89 16.06
C ALA A 113 -14.02 -13.41 15.85
N ILE A 114 -14.32 -13.86 14.63
CA ILE A 114 -14.28 -15.29 14.26
C ILE A 114 -12.85 -15.82 14.43
N ALA A 115 -11.83 -15.13 13.89
CA ALA A 115 -10.44 -15.54 14.00
C ALA A 115 -9.99 -15.75 15.45
N GLY A 116 -10.44 -14.86 16.35
CA GLY A 116 -10.18 -14.99 17.79
C GLY A 116 -10.92 -16.15 18.46
N SER A 117 -12.11 -16.51 17.96
CA SER A 117 -12.97 -17.55 18.57
C SER A 117 -12.72 -18.96 18.03
N LEU A 118 -11.99 -19.09 16.91
CA LEU A 118 -11.67 -20.39 16.32
C LEU A 118 -10.67 -21.15 17.19
N ASP A 119 -11.14 -22.22 17.80
CA ASP A 119 -10.34 -23.17 18.55
C ASP A 119 -10.40 -24.55 17.88
N SER A 120 -9.37 -25.35 18.07
CA SER A 120 -9.28 -26.71 17.53
C SER A 120 -10.45 -27.61 17.97
N THR A 121 -11.03 -27.33 19.15
CA THR A 121 -12.15 -28.09 19.71
C THR A 121 -13.47 -27.87 18.95
N ASN A 122 -13.69 -26.70 18.36
CA ASN A 122 -14.95 -26.32 17.69
C ASN A 122 -14.83 -26.26 16.16
N ALA A 123 -13.69 -26.68 15.63
CA ALA A 123 -13.38 -26.53 14.21
C ALA A 123 -14.39 -27.25 13.30
N ALA A 124 -14.74 -28.49 13.63
CA ALA A 124 -15.65 -29.32 12.81
C ALA A 124 -17.07 -28.70 12.69
N GLU A 125 -17.57 -28.10 13.77
CA GLU A 125 -18.90 -27.50 13.82
C GLU A 125 -18.97 -26.18 13.02
N ASN A 126 -17.86 -25.47 12.90
CA ASN A 126 -17.76 -24.17 12.24
C ASN A 126 -17.53 -24.27 10.72
N LEU A 127 -16.97 -25.38 10.24
CA LEU A 127 -16.60 -25.59 8.84
C LEU A 127 -17.76 -25.44 7.86
N PRO A 128 -18.95 -26.03 8.07
CA PRO A 128 -20.07 -25.90 7.14
C PRO A 128 -20.52 -24.44 6.98
N ALA A 129 -20.62 -23.73 8.10
CA ALA A 129 -21.04 -22.34 8.11
C ALA A 129 -20.03 -21.39 7.44
N LEU A 130 -18.74 -21.57 7.71
CA LEU A 130 -17.69 -20.81 7.04
C LEU A 130 -17.64 -21.09 5.54
N LYS A 131 -17.82 -22.35 5.13
CA LYS A 131 -17.91 -22.73 3.72
C LYS A 131 -19.10 -22.05 3.03
N ALA A 132 -20.25 -22.00 3.67
CA ALA A 132 -21.44 -21.36 3.13
C ALA A 132 -21.24 -19.83 2.97
N ILE A 133 -20.63 -19.15 3.95
CA ILE A 133 -20.27 -17.73 3.83
C ILE A 133 -19.30 -17.52 2.66
N LEU A 134 -18.29 -18.36 2.52
CA LEU A 134 -17.28 -18.28 1.47
C LEU A 134 -17.91 -18.42 0.08
N LEU A 135 -18.78 -19.41 -0.13
CA LEU A 135 -19.48 -19.62 -1.40
C LEU A 135 -20.39 -18.43 -1.74
N PHE A 136 -21.12 -17.90 -0.75
CA PHE A 136 -21.89 -16.67 -0.93
C PHE A 136 -21.01 -15.50 -1.37
N LEU A 137 -19.86 -15.29 -0.74
CA LEU A 137 -18.91 -14.23 -1.10
C LEU A 137 -18.32 -14.44 -2.49
N LYS A 138 -18.12 -15.69 -2.92
CA LYS A 138 -17.67 -16.03 -4.28
C LYS A 138 -18.76 -15.84 -5.35
N GLY A 139 -20.01 -15.60 -4.97
CA GLY A 139 -21.10 -15.24 -5.88
C GLY A 139 -22.13 -16.32 -6.11
N GLU A 140 -22.06 -17.43 -5.41
CA GLU A 140 -23.07 -18.45 -5.48
C GLU A 140 -24.36 -18.01 -4.78
N GLN A 141 -25.50 -18.34 -5.38
CA GLN A 141 -26.81 -18.09 -4.77
C GLN A 141 -27.08 -19.19 -3.73
N LEU A 142 -26.56 -19.02 -2.54
CA LEU A 142 -26.88 -19.89 -1.42
C LEU A 142 -27.89 -19.22 -0.50
N THR A 143 -28.93 -19.97 -0.15
CA THR A 143 -29.72 -19.68 1.04
C THR A 143 -28.86 -20.04 2.25
N LEU A 144 -28.73 -19.12 3.19
CA LEU A 144 -27.99 -19.33 4.44
C LEU A 144 -28.99 -19.49 5.60
N PRO A 145 -29.73 -20.61 5.73
CA PRO A 145 -30.71 -20.79 6.79
C PRO A 145 -29.95 -20.96 8.12
N LEU A 146 -30.19 -20.03 9.06
CA LEU A 146 -29.55 -20.03 10.39
C LEU A 146 -29.78 -21.33 11.16
N GLN A 147 -30.89 -22.01 10.91
CA GLN A 147 -31.23 -23.26 11.57
C GLN A 147 -30.26 -24.40 11.25
N GLU A 148 -29.71 -24.44 10.04
CA GLU A 148 -28.72 -25.43 9.63
C GLU A 148 -27.34 -25.22 10.31
N PHE A 149 -27.08 -24.02 10.84
CA PHE A 149 -25.82 -23.66 11.48
C PHE A 149 -25.99 -23.45 13.00
N ALA A 150 -26.92 -24.17 13.62
CA ALA A 150 -27.22 -24.02 15.04
C ALA A 150 -26.01 -24.34 15.95
N SER A 151 -25.11 -25.24 15.51
CA SER A 151 -23.89 -25.60 16.24
C SER A 151 -22.72 -24.64 16.04
N ALA A 152 -22.77 -23.76 15.04
CA ALA A 152 -21.68 -22.82 14.78
C ALA A 152 -21.51 -21.78 15.90
N ASN A 153 -20.30 -21.22 16.01
CA ASN A 153 -19.98 -20.17 16.96
C ASN A 153 -20.87 -18.94 16.80
N THR A 154 -21.10 -18.20 17.88
CA THR A 154 -21.94 -16.99 17.93
C THR A 154 -21.46 -15.93 16.93
N GLU A 155 -20.14 -15.79 16.77
CA GLU A 155 -19.51 -14.87 15.86
C GLU A 155 -19.81 -15.21 14.39
N ILE A 156 -19.82 -16.50 14.04
CA ILE A 156 -20.16 -16.98 12.70
C ILE A 156 -21.64 -16.77 12.41
N LYS A 157 -22.50 -17.06 13.39
CA LYS A 157 -23.95 -16.76 13.28
C LYS A 157 -24.21 -15.27 13.07
N SER A 158 -23.48 -14.43 13.77
CA SER A 158 -23.55 -12.97 13.59
C SER A 158 -23.15 -12.54 12.18
N ALA A 159 -22.11 -13.16 11.60
CA ALA A 159 -21.72 -12.91 10.22
C ALA A 159 -22.81 -13.31 9.20
N ILE A 160 -23.44 -14.47 9.41
CA ILE A 160 -24.57 -14.93 8.58
C ILE A 160 -25.76 -13.95 8.69
N LEU A 161 -26.10 -13.51 9.89
CA LEU A 161 -27.16 -12.52 10.11
C LEU A 161 -26.89 -11.19 9.42
N LEU A 162 -25.64 -10.71 9.44
CA LEU A 162 -25.21 -9.50 8.73
C LEU A 162 -25.43 -9.64 7.21
N ILE A 163 -25.14 -10.82 6.66
CA ILE A 163 -25.34 -11.12 5.24
C ILE A 163 -26.84 -11.17 4.91
N GLN A 164 -27.64 -11.88 5.70
CA GLN A 164 -29.09 -12.06 5.48
C GLN A 164 -29.85 -10.74 5.58
N ASN A 165 -29.58 -9.97 6.62
CA ASN A 165 -30.31 -8.72 6.88
C ASN A 165 -29.91 -7.58 5.97
N LYS A 166 -28.92 -7.78 5.06
CA LYS A 166 -28.34 -6.70 4.25
C LYS A 166 -28.10 -5.44 5.09
N GLN A 167 -27.72 -5.64 6.37
CA GLN A 167 -27.52 -4.53 7.29
C GLN A 167 -26.41 -3.64 6.71
N THR A 168 -26.85 -2.58 6.10
CA THR A 168 -25.95 -1.51 5.71
C THR A 168 -25.48 -0.85 7.00
N SER A 169 -24.17 -0.86 7.24
CA SER A 169 -23.60 -0.03 8.29
C SER A 169 -24.10 1.40 8.15
N LYS A 170 -24.20 2.14 9.26
CA LYS A 170 -24.52 3.58 9.25
C LYS A 170 -23.77 4.25 8.12
N LYS A 171 -24.48 5.05 7.31
CA LYS A 171 -23.86 5.85 6.24
C LYS A 171 -22.61 6.52 6.79
N ILE A 172 -21.46 6.18 6.22
CA ILE A 172 -20.17 6.72 6.66
C ILE A 172 -20.21 8.22 6.38
N SER A 173 -20.18 9.02 7.45
CA SER A 173 -20.19 10.48 7.32
C SER A 173 -18.89 10.94 6.65
N PHE A 174 -19.00 11.97 5.80
CA PHE A 174 -17.80 12.61 5.23
C PHE A 174 -16.82 13.10 6.31
N LYS A 175 -17.32 13.45 7.49
CA LYS A 175 -16.48 13.83 8.64
C LYS A 175 -15.50 12.74 9.08
N SER A 176 -15.81 11.45 8.87
CA SER A 176 -14.90 10.35 9.23
C SER A 176 -13.67 10.24 8.30
N PHE A 177 -13.68 10.93 7.16
CA PHE A 177 -12.53 11.03 6.23
C PHE A 177 -11.66 12.27 6.49
N LEU A 178 -12.14 13.20 7.31
CA LEU A 178 -11.33 14.33 7.72
C LEU A 178 -10.26 13.84 8.72
N PRO A 179 -9.04 14.40 8.65
CA PRO A 179 -8.00 14.02 9.59
C PRO A 179 -8.46 14.33 11.03
N THR A 180 -8.36 13.35 11.90
CA THR A 180 -8.60 13.53 13.33
C THR A 180 -7.53 14.44 13.93
N LYS A 181 -7.80 15.05 15.11
CA LYS A 181 -6.79 15.84 15.83
C LYS A 181 -5.51 15.03 16.08
N GLU A 182 -5.65 13.74 16.38
CA GLU A 182 -4.53 12.81 16.56
C GLU A 182 -3.78 12.55 15.26
N GLY A 183 -4.48 12.35 14.13
CA GLY A 183 -3.87 12.21 12.82
C GLY A 183 -3.13 13.48 12.36
N LEU A 184 -3.62 14.67 12.75
CA LEU A 184 -2.92 15.94 12.50
C LEU A 184 -1.70 16.08 13.41
N ALA A 185 -1.75 15.63 14.67
CA ALA A 185 -0.61 15.61 15.58
C ALA A 185 0.48 14.65 15.07
N GLU A 186 0.09 13.43 14.63
CA GLU A 186 1.01 12.47 13.99
C GLU A 186 1.64 13.05 12.72
N ALA A 187 0.86 13.71 11.88
CA ALA A 187 1.37 14.37 10.68
C ALA A 187 2.36 15.50 11.03
N LYS A 188 2.08 16.28 12.07
CA LYS A 188 2.97 17.33 12.56
C LYS A 188 4.28 16.75 13.10
N GLU A 189 4.22 15.66 13.86
CA GLU A 189 5.42 14.96 14.35
C GLU A 189 6.27 14.41 13.20
N ILE A 190 5.63 13.80 12.20
CA ILE A 190 6.32 13.32 10.99
C ILE A 190 6.99 14.48 10.23
N LEU A 191 6.34 15.63 10.11
CA LEU A 191 6.89 16.81 9.45
C LEU A 191 8.06 17.43 10.23
N HIS A 192 8.03 17.43 11.56
CA HIS A 192 9.13 17.92 12.41
C HIS A 192 10.33 16.97 12.44
N SER A 193 10.12 15.68 12.15
CA SER A 193 11.18 14.68 12.11
C SER A 193 11.92 14.69 10.77
N TYR A 194 12.78 15.70 10.53
CA TYR A 194 13.58 15.80 9.28
C TYR A 194 14.49 14.58 9.02
N LYS A 195 14.76 13.75 10.03
CA LYS A 195 15.48 12.48 9.92
C LYS A 195 14.58 11.30 9.51
N GLY A 196 13.26 11.51 9.44
CA GLY A 196 12.31 10.47 9.05
C GLY A 196 12.37 10.14 7.55
N SER A 197 12.01 8.92 7.18
CA SER A 197 11.94 8.47 5.78
C SER A 197 11.00 9.34 4.94
N SER A 198 9.88 9.78 5.51
CA SER A 198 8.92 10.68 4.87
C SER A 198 9.49 12.06 4.58
N ALA A 199 10.26 12.64 5.52
CA ALA A 199 10.90 13.93 5.33
C ALA A 199 12.02 13.85 4.26
N ARG A 200 12.84 12.81 4.30
CA ARG A 200 13.86 12.56 3.25
C ARG A 200 13.22 12.40 1.87
N PHE A 201 12.12 11.69 1.79
CA PHE A 201 11.36 11.56 0.54
C PHE A 201 10.81 12.91 0.06
N ALA A 202 10.24 13.72 0.96
CA ALA A 202 9.72 15.05 0.61
C ALA A 202 10.83 15.99 0.13
N ILE A 203 11.97 16.02 0.84
CA ILE A 203 13.15 16.82 0.44
C ILE A 203 13.66 16.36 -0.93
N ARG A 204 13.81 15.05 -1.13
CA ARG A 204 14.23 14.48 -2.41
C ARG A 204 13.29 14.86 -3.55
N LEU A 205 11.98 14.77 -3.32
CA LEU A 205 10.97 15.14 -4.31
C LEU A 205 11.06 16.63 -4.67
N ALA A 206 11.17 17.51 -3.66
CA ALA A 206 11.30 18.96 -3.86
C ALA A 206 12.59 19.31 -4.63
N LEU A 207 13.72 18.72 -4.22
CA LEU A 207 15.00 18.95 -4.90
C LEU A 207 15.01 18.38 -6.31
N THR A 208 14.40 17.22 -6.55
CA THR A 208 14.24 16.69 -7.91
C THR A 208 13.48 17.67 -8.77
N GLY A 209 12.36 18.21 -8.29
CA GLY A 209 11.59 19.22 -9.01
C GLY A 209 12.40 20.48 -9.31
N LEU A 210 13.15 20.98 -8.32
CA LEU A 210 14.00 22.15 -8.46
C LEU A 210 15.10 21.93 -9.49
N VAL A 211 15.85 20.82 -9.39
CA VAL A 211 16.94 20.50 -10.32
C VAL A 211 16.42 20.25 -11.73
N CYS A 212 15.29 19.55 -11.87
CA CYS A 212 14.63 19.39 -13.17
C CYS A 212 14.26 20.74 -13.79
N HIS A 213 13.76 21.69 -12.99
CA HIS A 213 13.43 23.03 -13.47
C HIS A 213 14.69 23.80 -13.92
N PHE A 214 15.75 23.80 -13.11
CA PHE A 214 17.00 24.47 -13.50
C PHE A 214 17.65 23.82 -14.73
N CYS A 215 17.66 22.48 -14.82
CA CYS A 215 18.15 21.79 -16.00
C CYS A 215 17.35 22.17 -17.26
N SER A 216 16.03 22.26 -17.16
CA SER A 216 15.21 22.67 -18.30
C SER A 216 15.46 24.10 -18.74
N LEU A 217 15.72 25.03 -17.79
CA LEU A 217 16.12 26.41 -18.11
C LEU A 217 17.47 26.47 -18.82
N ILE A 218 18.47 25.74 -18.33
CA ILE A 218 19.82 25.70 -18.94
C ILE A 218 19.72 25.10 -20.35
N LEU A 219 19.02 24.00 -20.52
CA LEU A 219 18.83 23.39 -21.83
C LEU A 219 18.14 24.34 -22.81
N ASN A 220 17.16 25.07 -22.35
CA ASN A 220 16.45 26.07 -23.13
C ASN A 220 17.36 27.22 -23.57
N TYR A 221 18.30 27.62 -22.69
CA TYR A 221 19.28 28.64 -23.01
C TYR A 221 20.34 28.16 -24.01
N MET A 222 20.83 26.94 -23.83
CA MET A 222 21.88 26.34 -24.69
C MET A 222 21.37 25.90 -26.07
N TYR A 223 20.14 25.39 -26.10
CA TYR A 223 19.51 24.85 -27.31
C TYR A 223 18.11 25.42 -27.46
N PRO A 224 17.96 26.61 -28.13
CA PRO A 224 16.66 27.23 -28.37
C PRO A 224 15.84 26.44 -29.43
N LEU A 225 15.62 25.18 -29.22
CA LEU A 225 14.84 24.28 -30.05
C LEU A 225 13.39 24.19 -29.52
N PRO A 226 12.48 23.46 -30.21
CA PRO A 226 11.07 23.24 -29.78
C PRO A 226 10.89 22.72 -28.36
N LEU A 227 11.96 22.20 -27.70
CA LEU A 227 12.01 21.86 -26.29
C LEU A 227 11.62 23.02 -25.36
N ALA A 228 11.82 24.26 -25.77
CA ALA A 228 11.54 25.46 -24.99
C ALA A 228 10.10 25.57 -24.49
N ASN A 229 9.16 25.04 -25.23
CA ASN A 229 7.73 25.14 -24.90
C ASN A 229 7.24 24.04 -23.96
N HIS A 230 8.11 23.05 -23.60
CA HIS A 230 7.73 21.87 -22.85
C HIS A 230 8.58 21.63 -21.58
N GLU A 231 9.21 22.69 -21.03
CA GLU A 231 10.08 22.63 -19.85
C GLU A 231 9.44 21.92 -18.64
N PHE A 232 8.14 22.11 -18.43
CA PHE A 232 7.41 21.49 -17.33
C PHE A 232 7.36 19.95 -17.41
N TRP A 233 7.54 19.37 -18.60
CA TRP A 233 7.50 17.92 -18.75
C TRP A 233 8.69 17.22 -18.10
N VAL A 234 9.87 17.85 -18.07
CA VAL A 234 11.05 17.36 -17.34
C VAL A 234 10.74 17.29 -15.85
N VAL A 235 10.15 18.37 -15.30
CA VAL A 235 9.77 18.45 -13.88
C VAL A 235 8.74 17.39 -13.50
N ILE A 236 7.67 17.29 -14.30
CA ILE A 236 6.64 16.27 -14.04
C ILE A 236 7.23 14.87 -14.14
N SER A 237 8.05 14.60 -15.17
CA SER A 237 8.65 13.28 -15.36
C SER A 237 9.55 12.92 -14.20
N GLY A 238 10.46 13.79 -13.78
CA GLY A 238 11.34 13.58 -12.64
C GLY A 238 10.57 13.35 -11.34
N CYS A 239 9.66 14.26 -10.99
CA CYS A 239 8.88 14.17 -9.74
C CYS A 239 8.00 12.90 -9.67
N LEU A 240 7.44 12.45 -10.78
CA LEU A 240 6.60 11.25 -10.81
C LEU A 240 7.40 9.94 -10.78
N MET A 241 8.71 9.98 -11.05
CA MET A 241 9.60 8.82 -10.96
C MET A 241 10.14 8.61 -9.55
N VAL A 242 10.22 9.64 -8.72
CA VAL A 242 10.71 9.54 -7.34
C VAL A 242 9.72 8.78 -6.47
N MET A 243 10.18 7.70 -5.86
CA MET A 243 9.45 6.86 -4.90
C MET A 243 10.19 6.81 -3.56
N PRO A 244 9.51 6.41 -2.45
CA PRO A 244 10.19 6.31 -1.17
C PRO A 244 11.39 5.35 -1.18
N GLY A 245 11.25 4.15 -1.77
CA GLY A 245 12.30 3.13 -1.86
C GLY A 245 13.07 3.16 -3.18
N TYR A 246 14.23 2.50 -3.18
CA TYR A 246 15.10 2.37 -4.36
C TYR A 246 14.42 1.58 -5.48
N HIS A 247 13.94 0.37 -5.15
CA HIS A 247 13.30 -0.51 -6.13
C HIS A 247 12.08 0.16 -6.77
N GLY A 248 11.24 0.80 -5.94
CA GLY A 248 10.09 1.57 -6.43
C GLY A 248 10.50 2.71 -7.37
N THR A 249 11.60 3.42 -7.07
CA THR A 249 12.14 4.49 -7.94
C THR A 249 12.67 3.91 -9.25
N LEU A 250 13.50 2.86 -9.19
CA LEU A 250 14.07 2.22 -10.37
C LEU A 250 12.97 1.61 -11.26
N GLY A 251 12.01 0.89 -10.68
CA GLY A 251 10.89 0.33 -11.41
C GLY A 251 10.03 1.40 -12.11
N LYS A 252 9.88 2.58 -11.48
CA LYS A 252 9.20 3.74 -12.09
C LYS A 252 10.01 4.35 -13.21
N ILE A 253 11.33 4.49 -13.03
CA ILE A 253 12.24 5.01 -14.05
C ILE A 253 12.19 4.12 -15.28
N THR A 254 12.46 2.83 -15.12
CA THR A 254 12.53 1.88 -16.24
C THR A 254 11.21 1.77 -16.98
N SER A 255 10.10 1.57 -16.26
CA SER A 255 8.79 1.42 -16.89
C SER A 255 8.32 2.69 -17.61
N ARG A 256 8.60 3.89 -17.04
CA ARG A 256 8.26 5.15 -17.70
C ARG A 256 9.14 5.45 -18.89
N THR A 257 10.44 5.24 -18.78
CA THR A 257 11.38 5.51 -19.86
C THR A 257 11.09 4.60 -21.05
N ILE A 258 10.98 3.27 -20.82
CA ILE A 258 10.66 2.32 -21.88
C ILE A 258 9.29 2.62 -22.49
N GLY A 259 8.25 2.80 -21.67
CA GLY A 259 6.92 3.11 -22.15
C GLY A 259 6.86 4.42 -22.93
N SER A 260 7.62 5.46 -22.52
CA SER A 260 7.65 6.75 -23.24
C SER A 260 8.44 6.68 -24.54
N ILE A 261 9.54 5.93 -24.60
CA ILE A 261 10.28 5.73 -25.86
C ILE A 261 9.40 5.00 -26.88
N LEU A 262 8.84 3.87 -26.48
CA LEU A 262 7.96 3.09 -27.39
C LEU A 262 6.70 3.88 -27.77
N GLY A 263 6.10 4.61 -26.81
CA GLY A 263 4.93 5.43 -27.05
C GLY A 263 5.22 6.65 -27.94
N GLY A 264 6.39 7.27 -27.78
CA GLY A 264 6.85 8.34 -28.66
C GLY A 264 7.03 7.88 -30.10
N CYS A 265 7.74 6.76 -30.29
CA CYS A 265 7.92 6.16 -31.62
C CYS A 265 6.57 5.79 -32.28
N LEU A 266 5.68 5.16 -31.52
CA LEU A 266 4.34 4.79 -32.02
C LEU A 266 3.50 6.04 -32.34
N GLY A 267 3.54 7.07 -31.50
CA GLY A 267 2.83 8.32 -31.72
C GLY A 267 3.32 9.08 -32.96
N ILE A 268 4.64 9.11 -33.19
CA ILE A 268 5.24 9.68 -34.42
C ILE A 268 4.77 8.92 -35.64
N PHE A 269 4.84 7.57 -35.59
CA PHE A 269 4.38 6.73 -36.70
C PHE A 269 2.90 6.97 -37.01
N LEU A 270 2.04 6.97 -36.00
CA LEU A 270 0.60 7.23 -36.17
C LEU A 270 0.33 8.64 -36.71
N SER A 271 1.09 9.66 -36.25
CA SER A 271 0.95 11.02 -36.76
C SER A 271 1.28 11.10 -38.26
N GLN A 272 2.34 10.44 -38.71
CA GLN A 272 2.73 10.41 -40.11
C GLN A 272 1.71 9.64 -40.96
N LEU A 273 1.22 8.51 -40.44
CA LEU A 273 0.19 7.71 -41.12
C LEU A 273 -1.08 8.54 -41.33
N ILE A 274 -1.51 9.27 -40.30
CA ILE A 274 -2.74 10.07 -40.35
C ILE A 274 -2.56 11.36 -41.14
N ALA A 275 -1.38 11.99 -41.13
CA ALA A 275 -1.13 13.12 -42.01
C ALA A 275 -1.45 12.79 -43.47
N ASN A 276 -1.20 11.55 -43.88
CA ASN A 276 -1.57 11.07 -45.20
C ASN A 276 -3.10 10.82 -45.39
N LEU A 277 -3.81 10.52 -44.27
CA LEU A 277 -5.25 10.24 -44.28
C LEU A 277 -6.14 11.46 -44.00
N THR A 278 -5.60 12.52 -43.33
CA THR A 278 -6.37 13.74 -43.02
C THR A 278 -6.82 14.52 -44.26
N ASN A 279 -6.13 14.35 -45.38
CA ASN A 279 -6.60 14.86 -46.66
C ASN A 279 -7.94 14.26 -47.09
N LEU A 280 -8.35 13.13 -46.46
CA LEU A 280 -9.59 12.42 -46.81
C LEU A 280 -10.75 12.81 -45.89
N ASN A 281 -10.52 12.95 -44.57
CA ASN A 281 -11.57 13.31 -43.60
C ASN A 281 -11.00 13.76 -42.21
N PRO A 282 -11.38 14.94 -41.70
CA PRO A 282 -10.90 15.45 -40.41
C PRO A 282 -11.41 14.67 -39.17
N LEU A 283 -12.35 13.75 -39.32
CA LEU A 283 -12.86 12.92 -38.23
C LEU A 283 -11.89 11.81 -37.79
N TRP A 284 -10.96 11.37 -38.64
CA TRP A 284 -10.03 10.28 -38.34
C TRP A 284 -9.11 10.57 -37.11
N PRO A 285 -8.50 11.76 -36.95
CA PRO A 285 -7.71 12.08 -35.78
C PRO A 285 -8.53 11.99 -34.50
N MET A 286 -9.77 12.45 -34.53
CA MET A 286 -10.66 12.40 -33.36
C MET A 286 -11.01 10.96 -32.96
N LEU A 287 -11.36 10.12 -33.91
CA LEU A 287 -11.66 8.71 -33.68
C LEU A 287 -10.44 7.96 -33.11
N LEU A 288 -9.25 8.19 -33.66
CA LEU A 288 -8.03 7.56 -33.17
C LEU A 288 -7.67 8.05 -31.77
N SER A 289 -7.83 9.34 -31.49
CA SER A 289 -7.64 9.90 -30.13
C SER A 289 -8.57 9.22 -29.12
N CYS A 290 -9.85 9.03 -29.44
CA CYS A 290 -10.80 8.31 -28.61
C CYS A 290 -10.38 6.84 -28.40
N LEU A 291 -9.93 6.16 -29.46
CA LEU A 291 -9.44 4.78 -29.36
C LEU A 291 -8.22 4.66 -28.43
N LEU A 292 -7.26 5.59 -28.53
CA LEU A 292 -6.08 5.62 -27.66
C LEU A 292 -6.44 5.86 -26.19
N VAL A 293 -7.46 6.68 -25.90
CA VAL A 293 -7.96 6.87 -24.53
C VAL A 293 -8.64 5.60 -24.00
N ILE A 294 -9.42 4.91 -24.82
CA ILE A 294 -10.03 3.61 -24.46
C ILE A 294 -8.94 2.57 -24.21
N LEU A 295 -7.93 2.50 -25.05
CA LEU A 295 -6.79 1.62 -24.89
C LEU A 295 -6.05 1.92 -23.58
N TYR A 296 -5.82 3.21 -23.25
CA TYR A 296 -5.24 3.63 -21.99
C TYR A 296 -6.01 3.07 -20.78
N GLU A 297 -7.32 3.18 -20.75
CA GLU A 297 -8.14 2.67 -19.64
C GLU A 297 -8.08 1.13 -19.51
N THR A 298 -7.97 0.41 -20.63
CA THR A 298 -7.87 -1.05 -20.61
C THR A 298 -6.49 -1.54 -20.16
N VAL A 299 -5.40 -0.93 -20.62
CA VAL A 299 -4.02 -1.39 -20.34
C VAL A 299 -3.45 -0.87 -19.04
N ARG A 300 -4.02 0.18 -18.44
CA ARG A 300 -3.50 0.76 -17.18
C ARG A 300 -3.41 -0.23 -16.02
N LYS A 301 -4.19 -1.32 -16.07
CA LYS A 301 -4.18 -2.40 -15.07
C LYS A 301 -3.11 -3.45 -15.32
N LEU A 302 -2.56 -3.55 -16.53
CA LEU A 302 -1.59 -4.56 -16.91
C LEU A 302 -0.20 -4.24 -16.38
N SER A 303 0.36 -3.10 -16.77
CA SER A 303 1.63 -2.64 -16.25
C SER A 303 1.79 -1.13 -16.42
N GLN A 304 2.71 -0.54 -15.64
CA GLN A 304 2.98 0.89 -15.73
C GLN A 304 3.69 1.28 -17.04
N ALA A 305 4.44 0.37 -17.66
CA ALA A 305 5.08 0.60 -18.94
C ALA A 305 4.02 0.77 -20.06
N PHE A 306 3.01 -0.10 -20.10
CA PHE A 306 1.90 0.03 -21.03
C PHE A 306 1.06 1.29 -20.81
N LEU A 307 0.88 1.68 -19.53
CA LEU A 307 0.25 2.95 -19.20
C LEU A 307 1.00 4.12 -19.84
N MET A 308 2.32 4.17 -19.69
CA MET A 308 3.14 5.24 -20.21
C MET A 308 3.21 5.21 -21.74
N LEU A 309 3.24 4.02 -22.33
CA LEU A 309 3.17 3.85 -23.78
C LEU A 309 1.91 4.51 -24.33
N SER A 310 0.73 4.16 -23.82
CA SER A 310 -0.54 4.72 -24.32
C SER A 310 -0.67 6.22 -24.10
N VAL A 311 -0.24 6.73 -22.92
CA VAL A 311 -0.26 8.17 -22.63
C VAL A 311 0.69 8.95 -23.54
N THR A 312 1.90 8.45 -23.74
CA THR A 312 2.89 9.14 -24.57
C THR A 312 2.49 9.09 -26.04
N THR A 313 1.96 7.95 -26.53
CA THR A 313 1.41 7.84 -27.87
C THR A 313 0.30 8.86 -28.11
N TRP A 314 -0.67 8.94 -27.19
CA TRP A 314 -1.77 9.89 -27.28
C TRP A 314 -1.29 11.35 -27.25
N LEU A 315 -0.38 11.70 -26.33
CA LEU A 315 0.18 13.05 -26.24
C LEU A 315 0.96 13.44 -27.49
N THR A 316 1.82 12.56 -28.00
CA THR A 316 2.58 12.78 -29.23
C THR A 316 1.66 13.01 -30.40
N PHE A 317 0.62 12.20 -30.49
CA PHE A 317 -0.36 12.27 -31.55
C PHE A 317 -1.19 13.59 -31.53
N THR A 318 -1.61 14.03 -30.31
CA THR A 318 -2.49 15.20 -30.16
C THR A 318 -1.76 16.55 -30.13
N LEU A 319 -0.49 16.60 -29.68
CA LEU A 319 0.24 17.85 -29.44
C LEU A 319 1.19 18.31 -30.55
N GLY A 320 1.32 17.58 -31.63
CA GLY A 320 2.13 18.07 -32.76
C GLY A 320 3.07 17.05 -33.41
N GLY A 321 2.76 15.78 -33.33
CA GLY A 321 3.43 14.75 -34.13
C GLY A 321 4.89 14.50 -33.74
N SER A 322 5.79 14.52 -34.75
CA SER A 322 7.19 14.11 -34.55
C SER A 322 7.96 14.98 -33.57
N SER A 323 7.79 16.31 -33.61
CA SER A 323 8.50 17.22 -32.71
C SER A 323 8.10 17.01 -31.24
N ALA A 324 6.81 16.85 -30.96
CA ALA A 324 6.31 16.57 -29.62
C ALA A 324 6.77 15.20 -29.11
N GLY A 325 6.87 14.19 -30.00
CA GLY A 325 7.35 12.87 -29.64
C GLY A 325 8.82 12.85 -29.20
N TYR A 326 9.69 13.48 -29.98
CA TYR A 326 11.12 13.58 -29.63
C TYR A 326 11.34 14.37 -28.33
N THR A 327 10.69 15.52 -28.20
CA THR A 327 10.77 16.32 -26.98
C THR A 327 10.32 15.53 -25.77
N ARG A 328 9.21 14.81 -25.86
CA ARG A 328 8.67 14.01 -24.76
C ARG A 328 9.60 12.89 -24.32
N VAL A 329 10.20 12.17 -25.27
CA VAL A 329 11.17 11.10 -24.96
C VAL A 329 12.39 11.70 -24.25
N PHE A 330 12.92 12.81 -24.75
CA PHE A 330 14.07 13.50 -24.20
C PHE A 330 13.79 14.00 -22.77
N ASP A 331 12.66 14.66 -22.54
CA ASP A 331 12.23 15.16 -21.23
C ASP A 331 12.12 14.02 -20.19
N VAL A 332 11.61 12.86 -20.61
CA VAL A 332 11.49 11.70 -19.74
C VAL A 332 12.85 11.12 -19.38
N ILE A 333 13.80 11.06 -20.33
CA ILE A 333 15.16 10.57 -20.09
C ILE A 333 15.89 11.49 -19.10
N ILE A 334 15.81 12.81 -19.29
CA ILE A 334 16.44 13.78 -18.37
C ILE A 334 15.82 13.69 -16.98
N GLY A 335 14.48 13.69 -16.90
CA GLY A 335 13.78 13.53 -15.63
C GLY A 335 14.13 12.22 -14.91
N ALA A 336 14.31 11.13 -15.67
CA ALA A 336 14.74 9.83 -15.17
C ALA A 336 16.16 9.88 -14.57
N LEU A 337 17.10 10.48 -15.30
CA LEU A 337 18.48 10.62 -14.86
C LEU A 337 18.56 11.45 -13.57
N ILE A 338 17.86 12.59 -13.52
CA ILE A 338 17.83 13.44 -12.33
C ILE A 338 17.21 12.70 -11.15
N ALA A 339 16.07 12.03 -11.34
CA ALA A 339 15.42 11.25 -10.29
C ALA A 339 16.33 10.13 -9.74
N PHE A 340 17.10 9.48 -10.62
CA PHE A 340 18.07 8.46 -10.26
C PHE A 340 19.20 9.04 -9.42
N VAL A 341 19.85 10.11 -9.86
CA VAL A 341 20.95 10.78 -9.13
C VAL A 341 20.45 11.29 -7.77
N MET A 342 19.28 11.91 -7.71
CA MET A 342 18.71 12.44 -6.47
C MET A 342 18.39 11.35 -5.45
N PHE A 343 18.16 10.09 -5.88
CA PHE A 343 18.01 9.00 -4.96
C PHE A 343 19.28 8.77 -4.13
N PHE A 344 20.46 8.82 -4.74
CA PHE A 344 21.73 8.59 -4.05
C PHE A 344 22.15 9.77 -3.14
N ILE A 345 21.69 10.99 -3.42
CA ILE A 345 21.98 12.15 -2.57
C ILE A 345 21.20 12.06 -1.24
N PHE A 346 19.94 11.58 -1.28
CA PHE A 346 19.09 11.42 -0.09
C PHE A 346 18.50 10.01 -0.04
N PRO A 347 19.31 8.97 0.15
CA PRO A 347 18.82 7.60 0.12
C PRO A 347 17.91 7.30 1.32
N THR A 348 16.87 6.53 1.07
CA THR A 348 16.01 5.94 2.11
C THR A 348 16.13 4.42 1.99
N TRP A 349 17.12 3.87 2.68
CA TRP A 349 17.31 2.42 2.70
C TRP A 349 16.33 1.78 3.68
N HIS A 350 15.59 0.79 3.22
CA HIS A 350 14.56 0.13 4.03
C HIS A 350 15.15 -0.70 5.17
N SER A 351 16.41 -1.11 5.10
CA SER A 351 17.13 -1.76 6.21
C SER A 351 17.20 -0.89 7.46
N GLN A 352 17.44 0.43 7.31
CA GLN A 352 17.45 1.38 8.42
C GLN A 352 16.03 1.67 8.94
N VAL A 353 15.05 1.70 8.04
CA VAL A 353 13.64 1.96 8.36
C VAL A 353 13.03 0.75 9.07
N LEU A 354 13.42 -0.48 8.70
CA LEU A 354 12.90 -1.70 9.30
C LEU A 354 13.11 -1.74 10.82
N ARG A 355 14.31 -1.40 11.29
CA ARG A 355 14.60 -1.36 12.74
C ARG A 355 13.64 -0.44 13.49
N LYS A 356 13.36 0.75 12.94
CA LYS A 356 12.41 1.71 13.52
C LYS A 356 10.99 1.15 13.50
N ASN A 357 10.61 0.48 12.42
CA ASN A 357 9.28 -0.11 12.27
C ASN A 357 9.08 -1.30 13.21
N ILE A 358 10.09 -2.16 13.41
CA ILE A 358 10.06 -3.25 14.40
C ILE A 358 9.93 -2.68 15.81
N ASN A 359 10.66 -1.60 16.15
CA ASN A 359 10.54 -0.97 17.45
C ASN A 359 9.14 -0.39 17.70
N SER A 360 8.56 0.26 16.69
CA SER A 360 7.17 0.75 16.77
C SER A 360 6.18 -0.40 16.93
N TRP A 361 6.37 -1.48 16.20
CA TRP A 361 5.57 -2.70 16.30
C TRP A 361 5.68 -3.33 17.70
N SER A 362 6.89 -3.53 18.22
CA SER A 362 7.13 -4.10 19.56
C SER A 362 6.44 -3.28 20.65
N LYS A 363 6.52 -1.95 20.60
CA LYS A 363 5.84 -1.07 21.56
C LYS A 363 4.32 -1.21 21.48
N THR A 364 3.76 -1.27 20.26
CA THR A 364 2.31 -1.42 20.07
C THR A 364 1.82 -2.77 20.59
N ILE A 365 2.52 -3.86 20.28
CA ILE A 365 2.13 -5.19 20.73
C ILE A 365 2.28 -5.33 22.26
N SER A 366 3.37 -4.79 22.82
CA SER A 366 3.55 -4.75 24.27
C SER A 366 2.44 -3.96 24.97
N SER A 367 2.00 -2.82 24.40
CA SER A 367 0.87 -2.05 24.97
C SER A 367 -0.46 -2.83 24.94
N ILE A 368 -0.69 -3.62 23.88
CA ILE A 368 -1.86 -4.51 23.80
C ILE A 368 -1.80 -5.58 24.90
N LEU A 369 -0.64 -6.23 25.09
CA LEU A 369 -0.47 -7.23 26.14
C LEU A 369 -0.69 -6.65 27.53
N LEU A 370 -0.14 -5.46 27.80
CA LEU A 370 -0.33 -4.78 29.09
C LEU A 370 -1.79 -4.39 29.34
N ALA A 371 -2.51 -3.95 28.31
CA ALA A 371 -3.94 -3.67 28.41
C ALA A 371 -4.76 -4.95 28.70
N LEU A 372 -4.37 -6.09 28.09
CA LEU A 372 -5.00 -7.38 28.39
C LEU A 372 -4.75 -7.86 29.84
N ILE A 373 -3.59 -7.55 30.42
CA ILE A 373 -3.24 -7.84 31.82
C ILE A 373 -4.10 -6.99 32.78
N ASN A 374 -4.27 -5.70 32.46
CA ASN A 374 -5.00 -4.75 33.31
C ASN A 374 -6.54 -4.90 33.22
N GLU A 375 -7.02 -6.06 32.76
CA GLU A 375 -8.44 -6.40 32.70
C GLU A 375 -9.31 -5.46 31.83
N GLU A 376 -8.70 -4.70 30.95
CA GLU A 376 -9.45 -4.03 29.89
C GLU A 376 -10.04 -5.11 28.95
N THR A 377 -11.16 -5.69 29.38
CA THR A 377 -11.85 -6.79 28.67
C THR A 377 -12.27 -6.41 27.26
N THR A 378 -12.31 -5.11 26.98
CA THR A 378 -12.56 -4.54 25.66
C THR A 378 -11.41 -3.63 25.27
N LEU A 379 -10.40 -4.18 24.61
CA LEU A 379 -9.42 -3.33 23.91
C LEU A 379 -10.18 -2.39 22.98
N PRO A 380 -9.87 -1.09 22.98
CA PRO A 380 -10.45 -0.17 22.03
C PRO A 380 -10.19 -0.70 20.61
N SER A 381 -11.20 -0.66 19.74
CA SER A 381 -11.08 -1.10 18.34
C SER A 381 -9.86 -0.50 17.64
N ASP A 382 -9.43 0.67 18.10
CA ASP A 382 -8.28 1.42 17.58
C ASP A 382 -6.93 0.76 17.89
N ALA A 383 -6.82 -0.05 18.96
CA ALA A 383 -5.59 -0.77 19.31
C ALA A 383 -5.24 -1.82 18.23
N TRP A 384 -6.21 -2.62 17.81
CA TRP A 384 -6.02 -3.59 16.72
C TRP A 384 -5.79 -2.90 15.38
N VAL A 385 -6.51 -1.78 15.15
CA VAL A 385 -6.30 -0.93 13.97
C VAL A 385 -4.84 -0.44 13.90
N LEU A 386 -4.28 -0.03 15.05
CA LEU A 386 -2.89 0.40 15.14
C LEU A 386 -1.93 -0.78 14.93
N ALA A 387 -2.20 -1.95 15.53
CA ALA A 387 -1.39 -3.14 15.35
C ALA A 387 -1.28 -3.55 13.89
N TYR A 388 -2.38 -3.61 13.14
CA TYR A 388 -2.36 -3.88 11.71
C TYR A 388 -1.62 -2.81 10.89
N ARG A 389 -1.70 -1.53 11.30
CA ARG A 389 -0.98 -0.44 10.64
C ARG A 389 0.53 -0.57 10.81
N VAL A 390 1.00 -0.85 12.01
CA VAL A 390 2.44 -1.03 12.26
C VAL A 390 2.96 -2.32 11.62
N GLN A 391 2.17 -3.40 11.64
CA GLN A 391 2.50 -4.65 10.93
C GLN A 391 2.67 -4.40 9.43
N ARG A 392 1.75 -3.66 8.81
CA ARG A 392 1.87 -3.30 7.39
C ARG A 392 3.15 -2.53 7.09
N ARG A 393 3.57 -1.61 7.97
CA ARG A 393 4.83 -0.86 7.80
C ARG A 393 6.05 -1.79 7.83
N VAL A 394 6.03 -2.78 8.72
CA VAL A 394 7.09 -3.80 8.79
C VAL A 394 7.09 -4.65 7.52
N ASN A 395 5.93 -5.19 7.13
CA ASN A 395 5.78 -6.02 5.93
C ASN A 395 6.28 -5.29 4.68
N TYR A 396 5.90 -4.01 4.53
CA TYR A 396 6.37 -3.18 3.41
C TYR A 396 7.90 -3.01 3.44
N SER A 397 8.48 -2.73 4.61
CA SER A 397 9.94 -2.59 4.72
C SER A 397 10.68 -3.89 4.40
N ILE A 398 10.15 -5.04 4.81
CA ILE A 398 10.71 -6.36 4.49
C ILE A 398 10.66 -6.61 2.98
N GLN A 399 9.51 -6.38 2.35
CA GLN A 399 9.36 -6.56 0.91
C GLN A 399 10.32 -5.67 0.11
N GLU A 400 10.48 -4.42 0.49
CA GLU A 400 11.44 -3.51 -0.17
C GLU A 400 12.89 -3.98 0.03
N ILE A 401 13.26 -4.46 1.22
CA ILE A 401 14.62 -5.00 1.47
C ILE A 401 14.89 -6.23 0.61
N VAL A 402 13.93 -7.15 0.51
CA VAL A 402 14.05 -8.35 -0.34
C VAL A 402 14.26 -7.94 -1.80
N LEU A 403 13.60 -6.87 -2.25
CA LEU A 403 13.75 -6.33 -3.60
C LEU A 403 15.02 -5.49 -3.79
N GLU A 404 15.52 -4.83 -2.72
CA GLU A 404 16.77 -4.07 -2.73
C GLU A 404 18.01 -4.97 -2.69
N SER A 405 17.85 -6.20 -2.24
CA SER A 405 18.95 -7.14 -1.95
C SER A 405 19.92 -7.41 -3.12
N PRO A 406 19.53 -7.45 -4.40
CA PRO A 406 20.46 -7.63 -5.52
C PRO A 406 21.52 -6.53 -5.66
N ILE A 407 21.31 -5.37 -5.04
CA ILE A 407 22.17 -4.19 -5.19
C ILE A 407 23.36 -4.23 -4.22
N TYR A 408 23.19 -4.90 -3.09
CA TYR A 408 24.23 -5.00 -2.06
C TYR A 408 25.29 -6.05 -2.37
N SER A 409 25.04 -6.95 -3.34
CA SER A 409 26.03 -7.95 -3.77
C SER A 409 26.94 -7.34 -4.84
N ASN A 410 28.00 -6.66 -4.42
CA ASN A 410 29.06 -6.20 -5.34
C ASN A 410 29.82 -7.35 -6.02
N ASP A 411 29.74 -8.55 -5.47
CA ASP A 411 30.34 -9.76 -6.01
C ASP A 411 29.24 -10.73 -6.43
N ALA A 412 29.15 -11.03 -7.73
CA ALA A 412 28.29 -12.08 -8.27
C ALA A 412 28.80 -13.50 -7.93
N SER A 413 29.47 -13.67 -6.78
CA SER A 413 29.90 -14.98 -6.31
C SER A 413 28.70 -15.80 -5.86
N ALA A 414 28.72 -17.10 -6.11
CA ALA A 414 27.66 -18.02 -5.68
C ALA A 414 27.44 -17.95 -4.15
N GLU A 415 28.45 -17.62 -3.39
CA GLU A 415 28.41 -17.50 -1.94
C GLU A 415 27.64 -16.24 -1.49
N SER A 416 27.82 -15.10 -2.15
CA SER A 416 27.08 -13.86 -1.87
C SER A 416 25.59 -14.01 -2.19
N LEU A 417 25.27 -14.69 -3.29
CA LEU A 417 23.88 -14.99 -3.66
C LEU A 417 23.20 -15.94 -2.66
N MET A 418 23.96 -16.89 -2.11
CA MET A 418 23.45 -17.85 -1.12
C MET A 418 23.19 -17.17 0.23
N GLN A 419 24.10 -16.31 0.70
CA GLN A 419 23.94 -15.52 1.92
C GLN A 419 22.73 -14.57 1.80
N GLN A 420 22.55 -13.96 0.64
CA GLN A 420 21.44 -13.08 0.35
C GLN A 420 20.09 -13.80 0.36
N LYS A 421 20.03 -14.98 -0.27
CA LYS A 421 18.83 -15.82 -0.24
C LYS A 421 18.47 -16.20 1.20
N GLN A 422 19.45 -16.59 2.00
CA GLN A 422 19.27 -16.93 3.41
C GLN A 422 18.73 -15.73 4.22
N LEU A 423 19.24 -14.52 3.98
CA LEU A 423 18.74 -13.30 4.62
C LEU A 423 17.28 -13.03 4.24
N ASN A 424 16.94 -13.19 2.96
CA ASN A 424 15.56 -12.99 2.49
C ASN A 424 14.60 -14.01 3.11
N ASP A 425 15.00 -15.28 3.20
CA ASP A 425 14.21 -16.33 3.82
C ASP A 425 13.97 -16.02 5.32
N GLN A 426 14.99 -15.56 6.04
CA GLN A 426 14.88 -15.13 7.43
C GLN A 426 13.94 -13.93 7.62
N LEU A 427 13.96 -12.94 6.71
CA LEU A 427 13.05 -11.80 6.75
C LEU A 427 11.59 -12.21 6.51
N LEU A 428 11.36 -13.15 5.60
CA LEU A 428 10.02 -13.68 5.34
C LEU A 428 9.51 -14.55 6.50
N GLU A 429 10.39 -15.32 7.13
CA GLU A 429 10.09 -16.08 8.34
C GLU A 429 9.74 -15.14 9.51
N MET A 430 10.51 -14.06 9.70
CA MET A 430 10.20 -13.01 10.67
C MET A 430 8.82 -12.39 10.42
N GLN A 431 8.50 -12.05 9.18
CA GLN A 431 7.18 -11.52 8.82
C GLN A 431 6.06 -12.49 9.20
N THR A 432 6.22 -13.77 8.87
CA THR A 432 5.23 -14.81 9.16
C THR A 432 5.04 -14.97 10.67
N ALA A 433 6.12 -15.04 11.43
CA ALA A 433 6.06 -15.15 12.89
C ALA A 433 5.39 -13.95 13.56
N MET A 434 5.59 -12.72 13.03
CA MET A 434 4.89 -11.53 13.51
C MET A 434 3.38 -11.58 13.20
N GLU A 435 3.00 -12.09 12.03
CA GLU A 435 1.59 -12.26 11.64
C GLU A 435 0.91 -13.35 12.52
N GLU A 436 1.59 -14.45 12.79
CA GLU A 436 1.12 -15.51 13.69
C GLU A 436 0.96 -15.03 15.12
N LEU A 437 1.93 -14.28 15.63
CA LEU A 437 1.84 -13.70 16.98
C LEU A 437 0.61 -12.78 17.12
N LEU A 438 0.30 -11.97 16.12
CA LEU A 438 -0.91 -11.15 16.13
C LEU A 438 -2.18 -11.99 16.19
N LEU A 439 -2.24 -13.08 15.44
CA LEU A 439 -3.38 -14.01 15.46
C LEU A 439 -3.54 -14.67 16.84
N GLU A 440 -2.44 -15.13 17.43
CA GLU A 440 -2.46 -15.75 18.76
C GLU A 440 -2.86 -14.77 19.86
N LEU A 441 -2.49 -13.50 19.75
CA LEU A 441 -2.95 -12.45 20.66
C LEU A 441 -4.47 -12.22 20.56
N MET A 442 -5.05 -12.31 19.36
CA MET A 442 -6.50 -12.23 19.19
C MET A 442 -7.22 -13.39 19.86
N LYS A 443 -6.70 -14.61 19.72
CA LYS A 443 -7.20 -15.80 20.41
C LYS A 443 -7.07 -15.64 21.93
N THR A 444 -5.92 -15.15 22.39
CA THR A 444 -5.67 -14.85 23.81
C THR A 444 -6.70 -13.87 24.37
N GLN A 445 -7.00 -12.79 23.65
CA GLN A 445 -8.03 -11.85 24.07
C GLN A 445 -9.39 -12.52 24.22
N HIS A 446 -9.77 -13.37 23.25
CA HIS A 446 -11.03 -14.11 23.30
C HIS A 446 -11.07 -15.10 24.48
N TYR A 447 -9.96 -15.81 24.71
CA TYR A 447 -9.81 -16.74 25.83
C TYR A 447 -9.91 -16.02 27.17
N LEU A 448 -9.24 -14.87 27.33
CA LEU A 448 -9.29 -14.08 28.56
C LEU A 448 -10.71 -13.55 28.87
N LYS A 449 -11.49 -13.21 27.85
CA LYS A 449 -12.91 -12.84 28.01
C LYS A 449 -13.77 -13.98 28.58
N LYS A 450 -13.43 -15.22 28.26
CA LYS A 450 -14.15 -16.39 28.79
C LYS A 450 -13.78 -16.70 30.25
N LEU A 451 -12.58 -16.32 30.69
CA LEU A 451 -12.07 -16.60 32.03
C LEU A 451 -12.51 -15.57 33.10
N THR A 452 -13.10 -14.44 32.71
CA THR A 452 -13.62 -13.49 33.69
C THR A 452 -14.78 -14.10 34.48
N PRO A 453 -14.83 -14.02 35.86
CA PRO A 453 -14.11 -13.07 36.71
C PRO A 453 -12.82 -13.57 37.39
N VAL A 454 -12.42 -14.84 37.25
CA VAL A 454 -11.28 -15.39 38.00
C VAL A 454 -10.12 -15.70 37.06
N ARG A 455 -9.10 -14.83 37.03
CA ARG A 455 -7.88 -15.06 36.26
C ARG A 455 -6.77 -15.56 37.18
N PRO A 456 -6.00 -16.59 36.80
CA PRO A 456 -4.82 -17.02 37.53
C PRO A 456 -3.70 -15.95 37.46
N ASP A 457 -3.05 -15.64 38.58
CA ASP A 457 -1.91 -14.69 38.65
C ASP A 457 -0.73 -15.14 37.77
N THR A 458 -0.56 -16.46 37.63
CA THR A 458 0.46 -17.06 36.77
C THR A 458 0.28 -16.66 35.30
N LEU A 459 -0.95 -16.51 34.83
CA LEU A 459 -1.30 -16.11 33.47
C LEU A 459 -0.88 -14.64 33.19
N ASN A 460 -1.18 -13.76 34.13
CA ASN A 460 -0.77 -12.34 34.03
C ASN A 460 0.76 -12.22 34.03
N THR A 461 1.45 -13.04 34.81
CA THR A 461 2.91 -13.10 34.85
C THR A 461 3.50 -13.55 33.52
N GLU A 462 2.92 -14.57 32.88
CA GLU A 462 3.34 -15.02 31.54
C GLU A 462 3.16 -13.91 30.50
N LEU A 463 1.99 -13.28 30.44
CA LEU A 463 1.70 -12.19 29.50
C LEU A 463 2.66 -10.99 29.71
N PHE A 464 2.98 -10.67 30.96
CA PHE A 464 3.96 -9.64 31.29
C PHE A 464 5.36 -10.01 30.76
N ASN A 465 5.79 -11.25 30.96
CA ASN A 465 7.07 -11.74 30.45
C ASN A 465 7.13 -11.67 28.91
N TYR A 466 6.05 -12.01 28.20
CA TYR A 466 5.99 -11.85 26.76
C TYR A 466 6.10 -10.38 26.33
N SER A 467 5.43 -9.49 27.03
CA SER A 467 5.53 -8.05 26.77
C SER A 467 6.97 -7.55 26.87
N GLN A 468 7.72 -7.97 27.91
CA GLN A 468 9.13 -7.62 28.09
C GLN A 468 10.03 -8.24 27.02
N GLN A 469 9.75 -9.50 26.63
CA GLN A 469 10.49 -10.17 25.56
C GLN A 469 10.31 -9.45 24.22
N ILE A 470 9.08 -9.03 23.88
CA ILE A 470 8.78 -8.28 22.65
C ILE A 470 9.50 -6.94 22.65
N LEU A 471 9.52 -6.21 23.77
CA LEU A 471 10.25 -4.95 23.88
C LEU A 471 11.76 -5.13 23.70
N SER A 472 12.31 -6.28 24.09
CA SER A 472 13.73 -6.58 23.97
C SER A 472 14.18 -6.89 22.53
N LEU A 473 13.28 -7.21 21.60
CA LEU A 473 13.62 -7.58 20.21
C LEU A 473 14.50 -6.55 19.49
N THR A 474 14.38 -5.28 19.82
CA THR A 474 15.15 -4.19 19.22
C THR A 474 16.42 -3.82 19.97
N ASN A 475 16.69 -4.43 21.13
CA ASN A 475 17.86 -4.15 21.96
C ASN A 475 18.76 -5.39 22.05
N PRO A 476 19.80 -5.50 21.19
CA PRO A 476 20.66 -6.70 21.12
C PRO A 476 21.45 -6.96 22.40
N LYS A 477 21.64 -5.94 23.27
CA LYS A 477 22.35 -6.12 24.56
C LYS A 477 21.54 -6.92 25.58
N ASN A 478 20.22 -6.87 25.52
CA ASN A 478 19.33 -7.58 26.44
C ASN A 478 19.02 -9.02 26.02
N ASN A 479 19.30 -9.42 24.77
CA ASN A 479 19.00 -10.76 24.26
C ASN A 479 19.81 -11.89 24.96
N ARG A 480 20.91 -11.58 25.65
CA ARG A 480 21.71 -12.57 26.40
C ARG A 480 21.08 -13.02 27.72
N LEU A 481 20.16 -12.24 28.28
CA LEU A 481 19.60 -12.48 29.63
C LEU A 481 18.34 -13.36 29.67
N ILE A 482 17.76 -13.71 28.50
CA ILE A 482 16.43 -14.34 28.45
C ILE A 482 16.49 -15.79 27.93
N ASN A 483 17.63 -16.46 28.05
CA ASN A 483 17.80 -17.86 27.57
C ASN A 483 17.21 -18.94 28.49
N GLN A 484 16.40 -18.56 29.48
CA GLN A 484 15.67 -19.53 30.31
C GLN A 484 14.16 -19.33 30.10
N SER A 485 13.65 -19.72 28.92
CA SER A 485 12.20 -19.88 28.76
C SER A 485 11.79 -21.20 29.41
N LYS A 486 11.15 -21.12 30.58
CA LYS A 486 10.29 -22.22 31.03
C LYS A 486 9.20 -22.36 29.97
N GLN A 487 8.99 -23.59 29.48
CA GLN A 487 7.96 -23.88 28.51
C GLN A 487 6.61 -23.29 28.97
N SER A 488 5.98 -22.48 28.11
CA SER A 488 4.72 -21.82 28.44
C SER A 488 3.63 -22.87 28.68
N ILE A 489 2.89 -22.68 29.76
CA ILE A 489 1.76 -23.57 30.11
C ILE A 489 0.50 -23.15 29.35
N TYR A 490 0.30 -21.83 29.14
CA TYR A 490 -0.95 -21.31 28.59
C TYR A 490 -0.89 -20.99 27.09
N PHE A 491 0.26 -20.52 26.58
CA PHE A 491 0.38 -20.00 25.21
C PHE A 491 1.64 -20.49 24.50
N PRO A 492 1.77 -21.80 24.22
CA PRO A 492 2.98 -22.36 23.60
C PRO A 492 3.25 -21.79 22.20
N GLN A 493 2.21 -21.42 21.45
CA GLN A 493 2.35 -20.84 20.11
C GLN A 493 2.91 -19.41 20.15
N ILE A 494 2.56 -18.60 21.16
CA ILE A 494 3.17 -17.29 21.37
C ILE A 494 4.67 -17.45 21.64
N GLU A 495 5.04 -18.41 22.47
CA GLU A 495 6.44 -18.68 22.79
C GLU A 495 7.22 -19.12 21.54
N GLN A 496 6.67 -20.02 20.75
CA GLN A 496 7.28 -20.45 19.48
C GLN A 496 7.51 -19.27 18.52
N SER A 497 6.49 -18.43 18.30
CA SER A 497 6.60 -17.24 17.45
C SER A 497 7.65 -16.25 17.98
N LEU A 498 7.76 -16.09 19.31
CA LEU A 498 8.78 -15.22 19.93
C LEU A 498 10.19 -15.75 19.75
N VAL A 499 10.40 -17.06 19.83
CA VAL A 499 11.71 -17.68 19.58
C VAL A 499 12.16 -17.44 18.13
N ILE A 500 11.28 -17.64 17.17
CA ILE A 500 11.54 -17.38 15.74
C ILE A 500 11.88 -15.89 15.55
N LEU A 501 11.07 -14.98 16.12
CA LEU A 501 11.28 -13.54 16.02
C LEU A 501 12.62 -13.11 16.61
N LYS A 502 13.01 -13.64 17.75
CA LYS A 502 14.32 -13.34 18.36
C LYS A 502 15.47 -13.74 17.46
N ASN A 503 15.42 -14.96 16.95
CA ASN A 503 16.50 -15.50 16.09
C ASN A 503 16.61 -14.71 14.79
N SER A 504 15.48 -14.46 14.10
CA SER A 504 15.45 -13.75 12.83
C SER A 504 15.86 -12.29 12.98
N THR A 505 15.40 -11.60 14.05
CA THR A 505 15.78 -10.19 14.32
C THR A 505 17.24 -10.07 14.72
N ALA A 506 17.77 -10.96 15.56
CA ALA A 506 19.17 -10.98 15.95
C ALA A 506 20.09 -11.18 14.73
N ASN A 507 19.78 -12.16 13.89
CA ASN A 507 20.54 -12.45 12.67
C ASN A 507 20.53 -11.26 11.70
N PHE A 508 19.35 -10.66 11.48
CA PHE A 508 19.23 -9.48 10.63
C PHE A 508 20.06 -8.29 11.14
N PHE A 509 20.01 -8.00 12.44
CA PHE A 509 20.78 -6.89 13.00
C PHE A 509 22.28 -7.15 13.03
N LEU A 510 22.72 -8.39 13.24
CA LEU A 510 24.14 -8.76 13.18
C LEU A 510 24.68 -8.67 11.76
N ALA A 511 23.92 -9.07 10.75
CA ALA A 511 24.31 -8.97 9.34
C ALA A 511 24.44 -7.52 8.85
N ASN A 512 23.66 -6.57 9.43
CA ASN A 512 23.66 -5.15 9.03
C ASN A 512 24.53 -4.23 9.91
N ILE A 513 25.30 -4.77 10.87
CA ILE A 513 26.27 -4.00 11.67
C ILE A 513 27.66 -3.93 10.98
N LYS A 514 27.89 -4.75 9.98
CA LYS A 514 29.08 -4.67 9.13
C LYS A 514 28.85 -3.71 7.96
#